data_81d401f0923d54f1192e84decb177038
#
_entry.id   81d401f0923d54f1192e84decb177038
#
_cell.length_a   1.000
_cell.length_b   1.000
_cell.length_c   1.000
_cell.angle_alpha   90.00
_cell.angle_beta   90.00
_cell.angle_gamma   90.00
#
_symmetry.space_group_name_H-M   'P 1'
#
loop_
_entity.id
_entity.type
_entity.pdbx_description
1 polymer ?
#
loop_
_entity_poly.entity_id
_entity_poly.type
_entity_poly.pdbx_seq_one_letter_code
_entity_poly.pdbx_strand_id
1 'polypeptide(L)'
;EDSQGFIWVGTAGGGLNRFDPATGHFTRYRRDSTHPDRSLPDDYVLSLLITQSGGSDIIWIGTASSGLVRYDPTRHKFKTYRHNPSDLLSISDNYINCLALGPEGNLWIGTNSGGLCSFSLETKSVTRYQHQSHDQFSLADDRVVSLFLGPDRILWVGTYRGISQLNFNRQNFMRFIPNPSDPNSLSHSAVRALCQTSSGLLMVGTDGGELDVFDRKNLRVLHFRHDPQNPNSLSSDRVFTIVEDIDGAAWVGTMGGGLNRLNLSNFTFISYRHDPRRPGSLFDDRIRYLFFDSKIRLSFCA
;
A
#
# COMPACT_ATOMS: atom_id res chain seq x y z
N GLU A 1 1.12 5.42 -12.46
CA GLU A 1 1.17 6.04 -13.78
C GLU A 1 0.13 7.16 -13.83
N ASP A 2 0.46 8.30 -14.44
CA ASP A 2 -0.49 9.39 -14.64
C ASP A 2 -1.19 9.28 -16.01
N SER A 3 -2.16 10.16 -16.29
CA SER A 3 -2.94 10.14 -17.54
C SER A 3 -2.11 10.39 -18.81
N GLN A 4 -0.88 10.88 -18.67
CA GLN A 4 0.07 11.12 -19.77
C GLN A 4 1.05 9.95 -19.96
N GLY A 5 0.99 8.90 -19.13
CA GLY A 5 1.86 7.74 -19.17
C GLY A 5 3.19 7.89 -18.43
N PHE A 6 3.38 8.96 -17.66
CA PHE A 6 4.56 9.08 -16.78
C PHE A 6 4.40 8.22 -15.53
N ILE A 7 5.48 7.58 -15.10
CA ILE A 7 5.52 6.78 -13.88
C ILE A 7 6.08 7.62 -12.74
N TRP A 8 5.34 7.69 -11.64
CA TRP A 8 5.74 8.42 -10.44
C TRP A 8 6.29 7.46 -9.39
N VAL A 9 7.47 7.78 -8.87
CA VAL A 9 8.20 6.94 -7.91
C VAL A 9 8.57 7.76 -6.69
N GLY A 10 8.05 7.36 -5.53
CA GLY A 10 8.48 7.86 -4.22
C GLY A 10 9.69 7.10 -3.72
N THR A 11 10.62 7.78 -3.10
CA THR A 11 11.86 7.19 -2.60
C THR A 11 12.15 7.59 -1.15
N ALA A 12 12.89 6.75 -0.44
CA ALA A 12 13.33 7.02 0.92
C ALA A 12 14.61 7.88 0.90
N GLY A 13 14.42 9.22 0.92
CA GLY A 13 15.51 10.20 0.93
C GLY A 13 15.90 10.75 -0.45
N GLY A 14 15.34 10.24 -1.54
CA GLY A 14 15.56 10.75 -2.90
C GLY A 14 14.43 11.65 -3.44
N GLY A 15 13.37 11.86 -2.66
CA GLY A 15 12.21 12.65 -3.02
C GLY A 15 11.24 11.94 -3.96
N LEU A 16 10.48 12.72 -4.71
CA LEU A 16 9.55 12.26 -5.74
C LEU A 16 10.23 12.29 -7.10
N ASN A 17 10.10 11.22 -7.87
CA ASN A 17 10.67 11.10 -9.20
C ASN A 17 9.56 10.84 -10.22
N ARG A 18 9.62 11.51 -11.37
CA ARG A 18 8.77 11.24 -12.53
C ARG A 18 9.64 10.64 -13.64
N PHE A 19 9.32 9.44 -14.02
CA PHE A 19 9.98 8.71 -15.11
C PHE A 19 9.16 8.82 -16.40
N ASP A 20 9.82 9.14 -17.48
CA ASP A 20 9.28 9.14 -18.82
C ASP A 20 9.66 7.83 -19.54
N PRO A 21 8.72 6.89 -19.73
CA PRO A 21 9.01 5.62 -20.39
C PRO A 21 9.38 5.75 -21.88
N ALA A 22 9.04 6.87 -22.53
CA ALA A 22 9.33 7.09 -23.94
C ALA A 22 10.79 7.52 -24.17
N THR A 23 11.34 8.29 -23.23
CA THR A 23 12.71 8.85 -23.33
C THR A 23 13.71 8.22 -22.38
N GLY A 24 13.23 7.49 -21.37
CA GLY A 24 14.05 6.92 -20.29
C GLY A 24 14.55 7.95 -19.27
N HIS A 25 14.05 9.20 -19.31
CA HIS A 25 14.53 10.26 -18.43
C HIS A 25 13.76 10.35 -17.12
N PHE A 26 14.46 10.75 -16.05
CA PHE A 26 13.89 11.07 -14.75
C PHE A 26 13.88 12.57 -14.48
N THR A 27 12.73 13.11 -14.07
CA THR A 27 12.60 14.42 -13.44
C THR A 27 12.49 14.24 -11.95
N ARG A 28 13.31 14.93 -11.16
CA ARG A 28 13.39 14.79 -9.71
C ARG A 28 12.82 16.02 -9.01
N TYR A 29 11.98 15.77 -8.00
CA TYR A 29 11.41 16.79 -7.12
C TYR A 29 11.93 16.52 -5.72
N ARG A 30 12.62 17.49 -5.14
CA ARG A 30 13.24 17.38 -3.81
C ARG A 30 12.84 18.55 -2.93
N ARG A 31 13.17 18.44 -1.67
CA ARG A 31 12.99 19.52 -0.71
C ARG A 31 13.88 20.71 -1.08
N ASP A 32 13.25 21.89 -1.12
CA ASP A 32 13.90 23.18 -1.24
C ASP A 32 13.24 24.16 -0.26
N SER A 33 13.95 24.51 0.80
CA SER A 33 13.43 25.42 1.84
C SER A 33 13.30 26.88 1.37
N THR A 34 13.93 27.22 0.25
CA THR A 34 13.86 28.59 -0.33
C THR A 34 12.59 28.78 -1.17
N HIS A 35 12.00 27.68 -1.68
CA HIS A 35 10.79 27.71 -2.49
C HIS A 35 9.76 26.66 -1.99
N PRO A 36 9.19 26.83 -0.78
CA PRO A 36 8.36 25.78 -0.15
C PRO A 36 7.08 25.46 -0.92
N ASP A 37 6.53 26.42 -1.70
CA ASP A 37 5.30 26.19 -2.49
C ASP A 37 5.57 25.47 -3.82
N ARG A 38 6.85 25.34 -4.23
CA ARG A 38 7.28 24.73 -5.50
C ARG A 38 8.15 23.51 -5.30
N SER A 39 8.35 23.09 -4.08
CA SER A 39 9.19 21.96 -3.72
C SER A 39 8.50 20.99 -2.77
N LEU A 40 9.01 19.77 -2.66
CA LEU A 40 8.61 18.85 -1.63
C LEU A 40 8.99 19.38 -0.24
N PRO A 41 8.16 19.17 0.77
CA PRO A 41 8.53 19.48 2.16
C PRO A 41 9.42 18.42 2.80
N ASP A 42 9.51 17.21 2.21
CA ASP A 42 10.19 16.04 2.75
C ASP A 42 10.70 15.14 1.61
N ASP A 43 11.96 14.71 1.67
CA ASP A 43 12.55 13.81 0.67
C ASP A 43 12.23 12.32 0.90
N TYR A 44 11.57 11.98 2.04
CA TYR A 44 11.09 10.63 2.32
C TYR A 44 9.63 10.49 1.89
N VAL A 45 9.42 9.96 0.68
CA VAL A 45 8.11 9.70 0.09
C VAL A 45 7.76 8.24 0.30
N LEU A 46 6.68 7.98 1.05
CA LEU A 46 6.26 6.65 1.48
C LEU A 46 5.11 6.07 0.65
N SER A 47 4.22 6.94 0.19
CA SER A 47 3.04 6.53 -0.57
C SER A 47 2.63 7.58 -1.59
N LEU A 48 2.06 7.11 -2.69
CA LEU A 48 1.58 7.94 -3.79
C LEU A 48 0.18 7.50 -4.20
N LEU A 49 -0.66 8.47 -4.53
CA LEU A 49 -1.96 8.23 -5.16
C LEU A 49 -2.22 9.34 -6.18
N ILE A 50 -2.69 8.97 -7.36
CA ILE A 50 -3.09 9.92 -8.40
C ILE A 50 -4.60 9.99 -8.46
N THR A 51 -5.13 11.22 -8.45
CA THR A 51 -6.55 11.50 -8.66
C THR A 51 -6.70 12.55 -9.74
N GLN A 52 -7.89 12.65 -10.33
CA GLN A 52 -8.16 13.70 -11.31
C GLN A 52 -9.02 14.82 -10.70
N SER A 53 -8.72 16.05 -11.05
CA SER A 53 -9.47 17.23 -10.64
C SER A 53 -9.48 18.26 -11.79
N GLY A 54 -10.68 18.58 -12.30
CA GLY A 54 -10.80 19.53 -13.41
C GLY A 54 -10.07 19.10 -14.69
N GLY A 55 -10.00 17.78 -14.97
CA GLY A 55 -9.32 17.23 -16.14
C GLY A 55 -7.79 17.17 -16.03
N SER A 56 -7.23 17.47 -14.85
CA SER A 56 -5.78 17.40 -14.60
C SER A 56 -5.47 16.38 -13.50
N ASP A 57 -4.34 15.72 -13.62
CA ASP A 57 -3.86 14.81 -12.57
C ASP A 57 -3.40 15.59 -11.35
N ILE A 58 -3.75 15.08 -10.19
CA ILE A 58 -3.29 15.55 -8.88
C ILE A 58 -2.57 14.39 -8.21
N ILE A 59 -1.35 14.62 -7.79
CA ILE A 59 -0.55 13.62 -7.09
C ILE A 59 -0.61 13.88 -5.59
N TRP A 60 -1.16 12.91 -4.87
CA TRP A 60 -1.16 12.88 -3.41
C TRP A 60 0.03 12.08 -2.94
N ILE A 61 0.77 12.65 -2.00
CA ILE A 61 2.07 12.17 -1.55
C ILE A 61 2.02 12.03 -0.04
N GLY A 62 2.19 10.81 0.46
CA GLY A 62 2.42 10.56 1.88
C GLY A 62 3.90 10.64 2.19
N THR A 63 4.27 11.41 3.22
CA THR A 63 5.65 11.62 3.64
C THR A 63 5.94 11.05 5.02
N ALA A 64 7.22 10.89 5.36
CA ALA A 64 7.64 10.36 6.66
C ALA A 64 7.55 11.39 7.80
N SER A 65 7.53 12.71 7.52
CA SER A 65 7.56 13.70 8.59
C SER A 65 6.77 14.97 8.31
N SER A 66 6.33 15.18 7.08
CA SER A 66 5.70 16.44 6.66
C SER A 66 4.21 16.31 6.38
N GLY A 67 3.61 15.16 6.64
CA GLY A 67 2.20 14.92 6.45
C GLY A 67 1.82 14.58 5.03
N LEU A 68 0.60 14.95 4.64
CA LEU A 68 0.04 14.74 3.31
C LEU A 68 0.37 15.93 2.40
N VAL A 69 0.88 15.64 1.22
CA VAL A 69 1.20 16.67 0.22
C VAL A 69 0.34 16.47 -1.03
N ARG A 70 -0.25 17.54 -1.52
CA ARG A 70 -0.93 17.63 -2.80
C ARG A 70 -0.01 18.32 -3.80
N TYR A 71 0.37 17.65 -4.86
CA TYR A 71 1.13 18.21 -5.98
C TYR A 71 0.23 18.38 -7.21
N ASP A 72 0.27 19.57 -7.79
CA ASP A 72 -0.42 19.92 -9.03
C ASP A 72 0.63 20.12 -10.14
N PRO A 73 0.81 19.12 -11.04
CA PRO A 73 1.85 19.18 -12.06
C PRO A 73 1.62 20.31 -13.08
N THR A 74 0.37 20.68 -13.36
CA THR A 74 0.05 21.73 -14.34
C THR A 74 0.41 23.13 -13.84
N ARG A 75 0.33 23.33 -12.52
CA ARG A 75 0.65 24.61 -11.86
C ARG A 75 2.04 24.63 -11.21
N HIS A 76 2.71 23.48 -11.19
CA HIS A 76 3.96 23.27 -10.44
C HIS A 76 3.86 23.73 -8.97
N LYS A 77 2.74 23.38 -8.30
CA LYS A 77 2.48 23.79 -6.92
C LYS A 77 2.31 22.60 -5.98
N PHE A 78 2.97 22.71 -4.82
CA PHE A 78 2.83 21.82 -3.70
C PHE A 78 2.00 22.48 -2.60
N LYS A 79 1.06 21.73 -2.02
CA LYS A 79 0.28 22.15 -0.84
C LYS A 79 0.37 21.05 0.21
N THR A 80 0.79 21.41 1.41
CA THR A 80 0.98 20.48 2.54
C THR A 80 -0.17 20.57 3.53
N TYR A 81 -0.64 19.41 4.00
CA TYR A 81 -1.60 19.23 5.07
C TYR A 81 -0.88 18.53 6.23
N ARG A 82 -0.85 19.15 7.41
CA ARG A 82 -0.11 18.66 8.57
C ARG A 82 -1.03 18.37 9.74
N HIS A 83 -0.58 17.49 10.61
CA HIS A 83 -1.19 17.31 11.91
C HIS A 83 -1.06 18.58 12.75
N ASN A 84 -2.17 19.01 13.32
CA ASN A 84 -2.24 20.07 14.32
C ASN A 84 -2.98 19.53 15.54
N PRO A 85 -2.31 19.39 16.70
CA PRO A 85 -2.94 18.86 17.92
C PRO A 85 -4.14 19.68 18.39
N SER A 86 -4.17 20.98 18.07
CA SER A 86 -5.25 21.90 18.45
C SER A 86 -6.41 21.91 17.44
N ASP A 87 -6.29 21.21 16.31
CA ASP A 87 -7.30 21.14 15.26
C ASP A 87 -7.69 19.69 14.98
N LEU A 88 -8.84 19.29 15.46
CA LEU A 88 -9.39 17.95 15.27
C LEU A 88 -9.76 17.65 13.79
N LEU A 89 -9.90 18.66 12.95
CA LEU A 89 -10.16 18.53 11.53
C LEU A 89 -8.87 18.41 10.69
N SER A 90 -7.69 18.52 11.32
CA SER A 90 -6.42 18.21 10.66
C SER A 90 -6.18 16.70 10.60
N ILE A 91 -5.21 16.25 9.78
CA ILE A 91 -4.78 14.83 9.77
C ILE A 91 -4.24 14.41 11.15
N SER A 92 -4.32 13.12 11.49
CA SER A 92 -4.01 12.63 12.84
C SER A 92 -2.51 12.47 13.12
N ASP A 93 -1.67 12.39 12.05
CA ASP A 93 -0.22 12.21 12.16
C ASP A 93 0.47 12.77 10.90
N ASN A 94 1.74 13.15 11.03
CA ASN A 94 2.56 13.61 9.89
C ASN A 94 3.30 12.46 9.17
N TYR A 95 3.29 11.27 9.73
CA TYR A 95 3.88 10.08 9.10
C TYR A 95 2.78 9.31 8.36
N ILE A 96 2.76 9.41 7.02
CA ILE A 96 1.72 8.84 6.17
C ILE A 96 2.24 7.58 5.47
N ASN A 97 1.79 6.41 5.92
CA ASN A 97 2.22 5.13 5.40
C ASN A 97 1.59 4.77 4.05
N CYS A 98 0.29 5.01 3.91
CA CYS A 98 -0.48 4.56 2.76
C CYS A 98 -1.66 5.48 2.46
N LEU A 99 -2.08 5.45 1.19
CA LEU A 99 -3.19 6.25 0.65
C LEU A 99 -4.11 5.36 -0.18
N ALA A 100 -5.41 5.61 -0.13
CA ALA A 100 -6.41 5.01 -1.01
C ALA A 100 -7.51 6.01 -1.33
N LEU A 101 -8.10 5.91 -2.54
CA LEU A 101 -9.29 6.68 -2.90
C LEU A 101 -10.53 5.87 -2.50
N GLY A 102 -11.39 6.47 -1.70
CA GLY A 102 -12.65 5.86 -1.29
C GLY A 102 -13.75 5.98 -2.35
N PRO A 103 -14.85 5.22 -2.22
CA PRO A 103 -15.93 5.18 -3.20
C PRO A 103 -16.75 6.48 -3.30
N GLU A 104 -16.63 7.36 -2.31
CA GLU A 104 -17.29 8.67 -2.25
C GLU A 104 -16.34 9.81 -2.65
N GLY A 105 -15.16 9.48 -3.20
CA GLY A 105 -14.15 10.44 -3.58
C GLY A 105 -13.33 11.01 -2.42
N ASN A 106 -13.49 10.50 -1.20
CA ASN A 106 -12.63 10.85 -0.06
C ASN A 106 -11.28 10.15 -0.18
N LEU A 107 -10.24 10.83 0.29
CA LEU A 107 -8.91 10.24 0.40
C LEU A 107 -8.77 9.56 1.78
N TRP A 108 -8.52 8.25 1.77
CA TRP A 108 -8.20 7.49 2.97
C TRP A 108 -6.69 7.51 3.21
N ILE A 109 -6.30 7.84 4.43
CA ILE A 109 -4.92 8.08 4.83
C ILE A 109 -4.58 7.19 6.01
N GLY A 110 -3.70 6.22 5.80
CA GLY A 110 -3.16 5.38 6.87
C GLY A 110 -1.91 6.02 7.46
N THR A 111 -1.90 6.19 8.78
CA THR A 111 -0.82 6.85 9.50
C THR A 111 -0.01 5.89 10.38
N ASN A 112 1.15 6.32 10.85
CA ASN A 112 2.02 5.49 11.67
C ASN A 112 1.56 5.33 13.12
N SER A 113 0.85 6.33 13.66
CA SER A 113 0.44 6.33 15.07
C SER A 113 -0.91 6.99 15.35
N GLY A 114 -1.49 7.63 14.35
CA GLY A 114 -2.75 8.38 14.48
C GLY A 114 -3.98 7.63 13.97
N GLY A 115 -3.86 6.36 13.59
CA GLY A 115 -4.95 5.58 13.02
C GLY A 115 -5.20 5.86 11.55
N LEU A 116 -6.45 5.81 11.15
CA LEU A 116 -6.95 6.03 9.80
C LEU A 116 -7.69 7.36 9.72
N CYS A 117 -7.43 8.15 8.68
CA CYS A 117 -8.17 9.36 8.38
C CYS A 117 -8.97 9.23 7.08
N SER A 118 -10.19 9.76 7.08
CA SER A 118 -10.95 10.07 5.85
C SER A 118 -10.84 11.57 5.61
N PHE A 119 -10.17 11.96 4.52
CA PHE A 119 -9.98 13.36 4.13
C PHE A 119 -10.91 13.71 2.97
N SER A 120 -11.82 14.64 3.19
CA SER A 120 -12.72 15.13 2.14
C SER A 120 -11.97 15.97 1.12
N LEU A 121 -12.01 15.57 -0.15
CA LEU A 121 -11.40 16.34 -1.25
C LEU A 121 -12.16 17.64 -1.54
N GLU A 122 -13.41 17.75 -1.12
CA GLU A 122 -14.25 18.93 -1.28
C GLU A 122 -14.03 19.94 -0.15
N THR A 123 -14.36 19.55 1.08
CA THR A 123 -14.35 20.45 2.25
C THR A 123 -12.99 20.59 2.89
N LYS A 124 -12.02 19.69 2.60
CA LYS A 124 -10.70 19.57 3.23
C LYS A 124 -10.74 19.23 4.73
N SER A 125 -11.90 18.78 5.21
CA SER A 125 -12.06 18.29 6.59
C SER A 125 -11.60 16.83 6.72
N VAL A 126 -11.26 16.43 7.93
CA VAL A 126 -10.78 15.08 8.28
C VAL A 126 -11.69 14.46 9.32
N THR A 127 -12.06 13.19 9.08
CA THR A 127 -12.62 12.32 10.12
C THR A 127 -11.55 11.32 10.52
N ARG A 128 -11.31 11.16 11.83
CA ARG A 128 -10.29 10.27 12.37
C ARG A 128 -10.91 9.01 12.96
N TYR A 129 -10.30 7.85 12.67
CA TYR A 129 -10.67 6.55 13.21
C TYR A 129 -9.46 5.97 13.92
N GLN A 130 -9.64 5.60 15.19
CA GLN A 130 -8.55 5.11 16.04
C GLN A 130 -8.94 3.80 16.72
N HIS A 131 -7.93 3.08 17.19
CA HIS A 131 -8.12 1.91 18.02
C HIS A 131 -8.70 2.31 19.39
N GLN A 132 -9.73 1.60 19.81
CA GLN A 132 -10.31 1.70 21.14
C GLN A 132 -10.38 0.29 21.74
N SER A 133 -9.70 0.09 22.87
CA SER A 133 -9.57 -1.25 23.47
C SER A 133 -10.90 -1.84 23.94
N HIS A 134 -11.86 -0.97 24.32
CA HIS A 134 -13.20 -1.34 24.78
C HIS A 134 -14.24 -1.41 23.65
N ASP A 135 -13.91 -0.97 22.43
CA ASP A 135 -14.80 -1.01 21.28
C ASP A 135 -14.28 -2.02 20.23
N GLN A 136 -14.96 -3.15 20.11
CA GLN A 136 -14.63 -4.18 19.12
C GLN A 136 -14.87 -3.75 17.67
N PHE A 137 -15.61 -2.67 17.44
CA PHE A 137 -15.89 -2.09 16.14
C PHE A 137 -14.96 -0.91 15.77
N SER A 138 -13.92 -0.65 16.54
CA SER A 138 -12.87 0.30 16.20
C SER A 138 -11.74 -0.38 15.41
N LEU A 139 -10.69 0.36 15.01
CA LEU A 139 -9.52 -0.21 14.35
C LEU A 139 -8.82 -1.28 15.19
N ALA A 140 -8.17 -2.25 14.55
CA ALA A 140 -7.34 -3.25 15.23
C ALA A 140 -6.11 -2.62 15.89
N ASP A 141 -5.54 -1.58 15.25
CA ASP A 141 -4.38 -0.83 15.77
C ASP A 141 -4.27 0.54 15.07
N ASP A 142 -3.66 1.54 15.74
CA ASP A 142 -3.47 2.87 15.19
C ASP A 142 -2.31 2.96 14.19
N ARG A 143 -1.47 1.94 14.10
CA ARG A 143 -0.44 1.86 13.07
C ARG A 143 -0.99 1.19 11.82
N VAL A 144 -1.51 2.01 10.92
CA VAL A 144 -2.04 1.59 9.62
C VAL A 144 -0.91 1.59 8.60
N VAL A 145 -0.69 0.48 7.90
CA VAL A 145 0.45 0.32 6.98
C VAL A 145 0.05 -0.05 5.57
N SER A 146 -1.16 -0.54 5.35
CA SER A 146 -1.69 -0.83 4.03
C SER A 146 -3.18 -0.56 3.95
N LEU A 147 -3.64 -0.12 2.78
CA LEU A 147 -5.05 0.10 2.47
C LEU A 147 -5.36 -0.56 1.13
N PHE A 148 -6.51 -1.19 1.06
CA PHE A 148 -7.03 -1.75 -0.19
C PHE A 148 -8.55 -1.56 -0.24
N LEU A 149 -9.05 -0.88 -1.28
CA LEU A 149 -10.48 -0.78 -1.55
C LEU A 149 -10.89 -1.87 -2.54
N GLY A 150 -11.68 -2.84 -2.06
CA GLY A 150 -12.22 -3.90 -2.90
C GLY A 150 -13.37 -3.41 -3.81
N PRO A 151 -13.65 -4.16 -4.89
CA PRO A 151 -14.74 -3.85 -5.82
C PRO A 151 -16.13 -3.93 -5.15
N ASP A 152 -16.23 -4.62 -4.02
CA ASP A 152 -17.42 -4.76 -3.18
C ASP A 152 -17.65 -3.56 -2.23
N ARG A 153 -16.92 -2.46 -2.43
CA ARG A 153 -16.95 -1.25 -1.60
C ARG A 153 -16.60 -1.54 -0.13
N ILE A 154 -15.66 -2.42 0.09
CA ILE A 154 -15.07 -2.71 1.40
C ILE A 154 -13.65 -2.16 1.41
N LEU A 155 -13.35 -1.30 2.40
CA LEU A 155 -11.98 -0.85 2.65
C LEU A 155 -11.33 -1.82 3.65
N TRP A 156 -10.30 -2.49 3.19
CA TRP A 156 -9.42 -3.30 4.01
C TRP A 156 -8.27 -2.45 4.53
N VAL A 157 -8.05 -2.51 5.83
CA VAL A 157 -7.06 -1.70 6.55
C VAL A 157 -6.10 -2.64 7.24
N GLY A 158 -4.91 -2.79 6.67
CA GLY A 158 -3.84 -3.59 7.28
C GLY A 158 -3.12 -2.79 8.35
N THR A 159 -2.99 -3.37 9.52
CA THR A 159 -2.37 -2.74 10.68
C THR A 159 -1.27 -3.62 11.28
N TYR A 160 -0.57 -3.15 12.31
CA TYR A 160 0.41 -3.94 13.04
C TYR A 160 -0.21 -5.00 13.99
N ARG A 161 -1.54 -4.96 14.20
CA ARG A 161 -2.24 -5.93 15.06
C ARG A 161 -3.38 -6.67 14.36
N GLY A 162 -3.34 -6.76 13.05
CA GLY A 162 -4.33 -7.46 12.24
C GLY A 162 -4.94 -6.60 11.16
N ILE A 163 -6.07 -7.05 10.64
CA ILE A 163 -6.84 -6.36 9.61
C ILE A 163 -8.11 -5.79 10.22
N SER A 164 -8.47 -4.59 9.78
CA SER A 164 -9.82 -4.04 9.97
C SER A 164 -10.52 -3.94 8.62
N GLN A 165 -11.78 -4.34 8.59
CA GLN A 165 -12.65 -4.23 7.44
C GLN A 165 -13.67 -3.12 7.70
N LEU A 166 -13.68 -2.07 6.90
CA LEU A 166 -14.72 -1.06 6.89
C LEU A 166 -15.67 -1.29 5.75
N ASN A 167 -16.92 -1.63 6.08
CA ASN A 167 -18.00 -1.71 5.11
C ASN A 167 -18.72 -0.36 5.06
N PHE A 168 -18.66 0.35 3.92
CA PHE A 168 -19.28 1.67 3.78
C PHE A 168 -20.80 1.67 3.93
N ASN A 169 -21.46 0.53 3.72
CA ASN A 169 -22.90 0.40 3.91
C ASN A 169 -23.30 0.26 5.39
N ARG A 170 -22.38 -0.21 6.25
CA ARG A 170 -22.65 -0.46 7.68
C ARG A 170 -21.94 0.54 8.60
N GLN A 171 -20.96 1.25 8.10
CA GLN A 171 -20.16 2.28 8.79
C GLN A 171 -19.48 1.80 10.08
N ASN A 172 -19.15 0.51 10.17
CA ASN A 172 -18.46 -0.09 11.32
C ASN A 172 -17.25 -0.91 10.85
N PHE A 173 -16.28 -1.07 11.75
CA PHE A 173 -15.13 -1.92 11.51
C PHE A 173 -15.41 -3.34 12.00
N MET A 174 -14.89 -4.33 11.28
CA MET A 174 -14.69 -5.70 11.74
C MET A 174 -13.19 -5.98 11.83
N ARG A 175 -12.74 -6.69 12.85
CA ARG A 175 -11.33 -7.01 13.07
C ARG A 175 -11.06 -8.48 12.78
N PHE A 176 -9.93 -8.73 12.12
CA PHE A 176 -9.34 -10.05 11.93
C PHE A 176 -7.94 -10.01 12.54
N ILE A 177 -7.76 -10.76 13.61
CA ILE A 177 -6.51 -10.83 14.38
C ILE A 177 -6.01 -12.27 14.44
N PRO A 178 -4.72 -12.52 14.64
CA PRO A 178 -4.19 -13.85 14.85
C PRO A 178 -4.82 -14.52 16.08
N ASN A 179 -5.19 -15.77 15.92
CA ASN A 179 -5.66 -16.63 17.02
C ASN A 179 -5.03 -18.03 16.86
N PRO A 180 -4.05 -18.41 17.69
CA PRO A 180 -3.37 -19.70 17.57
C PRO A 180 -4.30 -20.93 17.68
N SER A 181 -5.50 -20.75 18.24
CA SER A 181 -6.49 -21.82 18.38
C SER A 181 -7.43 -21.92 17.17
N ASP A 182 -7.38 -20.98 16.24
CA ASP A 182 -8.22 -20.95 15.05
C ASP A 182 -7.36 -21.01 13.79
N PRO A 183 -7.32 -22.15 13.07
CA PRO A 183 -6.55 -22.30 11.84
C PRO A 183 -7.05 -21.41 10.68
N ASN A 184 -8.20 -20.79 10.81
CA ASN A 184 -8.73 -19.83 9.83
C ASN A 184 -8.50 -18.36 10.24
N SER A 185 -7.68 -18.10 11.25
CA SER A 185 -7.26 -16.75 11.62
C SER A 185 -6.02 -16.31 10.82
N LEU A 186 -5.60 -15.06 10.96
CA LEU A 186 -4.35 -14.57 10.40
C LEU A 186 -3.14 -15.33 10.97
N SER A 187 -2.13 -15.58 10.13
CA SER A 187 -0.86 -16.20 10.54
C SER A 187 -0.01 -15.27 11.42
N HIS A 188 -0.10 -13.96 11.20
CA HIS A 188 0.70 -12.96 11.91
C HIS A 188 -0.03 -11.61 12.01
N SER A 189 0.27 -10.85 13.05
CA SER A 189 -0.41 -9.57 13.32
C SER A 189 0.00 -8.42 12.40
N ALA A 190 1.26 -8.33 12.00
CA ALA A 190 1.78 -7.21 11.22
C ALA A 190 1.46 -7.39 9.72
N VAL A 191 0.39 -6.78 9.25
CA VAL A 191 -0.08 -6.84 7.85
C VAL A 191 0.57 -5.74 7.03
N ARG A 192 1.31 -6.11 5.97
CA ARG A 192 2.03 -5.20 5.08
C ARG A 192 1.37 -5.00 3.74
N ALA A 193 0.75 -6.04 3.20
CA ALA A 193 0.17 -6.03 1.86
C ALA A 193 -1.24 -6.58 1.86
N LEU A 194 -2.09 -6.01 1.05
CA LEU A 194 -3.46 -6.45 0.80
C LEU A 194 -3.74 -6.42 -0.70
N CYS A 195 -4.29 -7.49 -1.24
CA CYS A 195 -4.72 -7.57 -2.62
C CYS A 195 -5.95 -8.47 -2.71
N GLN A 196 -7.00 -8.02 -3.36
CA GLN A 196 -8.13 -8.89 -3.68
C GLN A 196 -8.00 -9.33 -5.14
N THR A 197 -8.05 -10.64 -5.37
CA THR A 197 -7.99 -11.21 -6.71
C THR A 197 -9.32 -11.04 -7.45
N SER A 198 -9.27 -11.15 -8.77
CA SER A 198 -10.46 -11.16 -9.65
C SER A 198 -11.44 -12.29 -9.30
N SER A 199 -10.92 -13.42 -8.76
CA SER A 199 -11.75 -14.52 -8.24
C SER A 199 -12.41 -14.24 -6.89
N GLY A 200 -12.06 -13.12 -6.23
CA GLY A 200 -12.62 -12.67 -4.94
C GLY A 200 -11.86 -13.16 -3.70
N LEU A 201 -10.71 -13.83 -3.86
CA LEU A 201 -9.82 -14.17 -2.75
C LEU A 201 -9.15 -12.90 -2.22
N LEU A 202 -9.04 -12.73 -0.90
CA LEU A 202 -8.26 -11.69 -0.27
C LEU A 202 -6.90 -12.25 0.12
N MET A 203 -5.85 -11.74 -0.50
CA MET A 203 -4.45 -12.08 -0.20
C MET A 203 -3.89 -11.08 0.81
N VAL A 204 -3.25 -11.58 1.84
CA VAL A 204 -2.71 -10.81 2.97
C VAL A 204 -1.25 -11.15 3.16
N GLY A 205 -0.39 -10.20 2.89
CA GLY A 205 1.05 -10.33 3.13
C GLY A 205 1.40 -9.84 4.53
N THR A 206 2.14 -10.66 5.28
CA THR A 206 2.54 -10.34 6.65
C THR A 206 4.06 -10.17 6.80
N ASP A 207 4.50 -9.48 7.85
CA ASP A 207 5.93 -9.24 8.13
C ASP A 207 6.47 -10.32 9.10
N GLY A 208 6.76 -11.49 8.54
CA GLY A 208 7.35 -12.62 9.28
C GLY A 208 6.38 -13.77 9.60
N GLY A 209 5.14 -13.68 9.13
CA GLY A 209 4.16 -14.77 9.30
C GLY A 209 3.98 -15.64 8.07
N GLU A 210 3.76 -15.10 6.93
CA GLU A 210 3.43 -15.89 5.71
C GLU A 210 2.64 -15.01 4.72
N LEU A 211 2.22 -15.64 3.63
CA LEU A 211 1.14 -15.17 2.78
C LEU A 211 -0.15 -15.89 3.18
N ASP A 212 -1.13 -15.14 3.67
CA ASP A 212 -2.46 -15.66 3.97
C ASP A 212 -3.40 -15.40 2.79
N VAL A 213 -4.20 -16.39 2.41
CA VAL A 213 -5.23 -16.26 1.37
C VAL A 213 -6.60 -16.58 1.94
N PHE A 214 -7.43 -15.57 2.10
CA PHE A 214 -8.79 -15.70 2.62
C PHE A 214 -9.77 -16.04 1.50
N ASP A 215 -10.37 -17.21 1.59
CA ASP A 215 -11.57 -17.55 0.83
C ASP A 215 -12.81 -17.11 1.64
N ARG A 216 -13.31 -15.92 1.31
CA ARG A 216 -14.46 -15.32 2.02
C ARG A 216 -15.77 -16.08 1.80
N LYS A 217 -15.88 -16.86 0.72
CA LYS A 217 -17.09 -17.65 0.42
C LYS A 217 -17.15 -18.89 1.30
N ASN A 218 -16.00 -19.54 1.52
CA ASN A 218 -15.92 -20.79 2.29
C ASN A 218 -15.46 -20.56 3.74
N LEU A 219 -15.19 -19.30 4.13
CA LEU A 219 -14.67 -18.89 5.45
C LEU A 219 -13.39 -19.66 5.83
N ARG A 220 -12.48 -19.83 4.85
CA ARG A 220 -11.21 -20.53 5.04
C ARG A 220 -10.05 -19.59 4.79
N VAL A 221 -8.95 -19.82 5.52
CA VAL A 221 -7.67 -19.20 5.30
C VAL A 221 -6.65 -20.26 4.89
N LEU A 222 -5.95 -20.04 3.77
CA LEU A 222 -4.82 -20.84 3.38
C LEU A 222 -3.55 -20.09 3.75
N HIS A 223 -2.59 -20.80 4.32
CA HIS A 223 -1.32 -20.25 4.81
C HIS A 223 -0.18 -20.77 3.94
N PHE A 224 0.60 -19.87 3.36
CA PHE A 224 1.74 -20.21 2.51
C PHE A 224 3.03 -19.70 3.13
N ARG A 225 3.81 -20.64 3.66
CA ARG A 225 5.08 -20.40 4.34
C ARG A 225 6.27 -20.74 3.45
N HIS A 226 7.39 -20.11 3.74
CA HIS A 226 8.67 -20.50 3.19
C HIS A 226 9.09 -21.89 3.72
N ASP A 227 9.39 -22.79 2.79
CA ASP A 227 9.98 -24.10 3.08
C ASP A 227 11.32 -24.25 2.32
N PRO A 228 12.46 -24.24 3.00
CA PRO A 228 13.78 -24.37 2.36
C PRO A 228 13.99 -25.69 1.59
N GLN A 229 13.18 -26.72 1.89
CA GLN A 229 13.26 -28.01 1.22
C GLN A 229 12.33 -28.09 -0.01
N ASN A 230 11.40 -27.17 -0.14
CA ASN A 230 10.45 -27.12 -1.25
C ASN A 230 10.72 -25.90 -2.15
N PRO A 231 11.34 -26.07 -3.33
CA PRO A 231 11.64 -24.97 -4.24
C PRO A 231 10.39 -24.27 -4.82
N ASN A 232 9.23 -24.91 -4.71
CA ASN A 232 7.94 -24.36 -5.15
C ASN A 232 7.14 -23.69 -4.00
N SER A 233 7.77 -23.49 -2.84
CA SER A 233 7.18 -22.71 -1.74
C SER A 233 7.48 -21.22 -1.88
N LEU A 234 6.82 -20.41 -1.04
CA LEU A 234 7.13 -18.98 -0.89
C LEU A 234 8.62 -18.78 -0.53
N SER A 235 9.28 -17.81 -1.14
CA SER A 235 10.74 -17.62 -0.95
C SER A 235 11.14 -16.96 0.37
N SER A 236 10.21 -16.29 1.08
CA SER A 236 10.42 -15.66 2.39
C SER A 236 9.08 -15.36 3.05
N ASP A 237 8.98 -15.54 4.36
CA ASP A 237 7.78 -15.27 5.17
C ASP A 237 7.51 -13.77 5.40
N ARG A 238 8.35 -12.90 4.88
CA ARG A 238 8.18 -11.44 4.96
C ARG A 238 7.62 -10.89 3.65
N VAL A 239 6.30 -10.85 3.53
CA VAL A 239 5.59 -10.41 2.33
C VAL A 239 5.27 -8.92 2.43
N PHE A 240 5.77 -8.12 1.49
CA PHE A 240 5.67 -6.66 1.53
C PHE A 240 4.73 -6.07 0.48
N THR A 241 4.51 -6.77 -0.63
CA THR A 241 3.66 -6.29 -1.71
C THR A 241 3.06 -7.45 -2.49
N ILE A 242 1.84 -7.29 -2.98
CA ILE A 242 1.11 -8.30 -3.75
C ILE A 242 0.34 -7.59 -4.84
N VAL A 243 0.40 -8.11 -6.06
CA VAL A 243 -0.45 -7.68 -7.19
C VAL A 243 -0.90 -8.90 -7.99
N GLU A 244 -2.12 -8.88 -8.52
CA GLU A 244 -2.61 -9.89 -9.47
C GLU A 244 -2.26 -9.46 -10.89
N ASP A 245 -1.81 -10.38 -11.73
CA ASP A 245 -1.58 -10.13 -13.15
C ASP A 245 -2.84 -10.40 -13.99
N ILE A 246 -2.78 -10.07 -15.27
CA ILE A 246 -3.91 -10.24 -16.19
C ILE A 246 -4.27 -11.71 -16.42
N ASP A 247 -3.31 -12.64 -16.24
CA ASP A 247 -3.51 -14.07 -16.38
C ASP A 247 -4.10 -14.70 -15.10
N GLY A 248 -4.36 -13.90 -14.08
CA GLY A 248 -4.89 -14.34 -12.78
C GLY A 248 -3.86 -14.99 -11.87
N ALA A 249 -2.55 -14.86 -12.16
CA ALA A 249 -1.50 -15.23 -11.23
C ALA A 249 -1.21 -14.07 -10.27
N ALA A 250 -0.72 -14.35 -9.07
CA ALA A 250 -0.32 -13.31 -8.14
C ALA A 250 1.21 -13.14 -8.10
N TRP A 251 1.67 -11.91 -8.16
CA TRP A 251 3.05 -11.55 -7.94
C TRP A 251 3.24 -11.07 -6.51
N VAL A 252 4.20 -11.66 -5.82
CA VAL A 252 4.44 -11.47 -4.39
C VAL A 252 5.88 -11.02 -4.19
N GLY A 253 6.04 -9.78 -3.76
CA GLY A 253 7.33 -9.22 -3.40
C GLY A 253 7.65 -9.45 -1.94
N THR A 254 8.86 -9.94 -1.66
CA THR A 254 9.28 -10.30 -0.32
C THR A 254 10.53 -9.52 0.12
N MET A 255 10.75 -9.47 1.42
CA MET A 255 11.92 -8.81 2.02
C MET A 255 13.05 -9.83 2.17
N GLY A 256 13.89 -9.92 1.13
CA GLY A 256 15.07 -10.81 1.09
C GLY A 256 14.87 -12.16 0.41
N GLY A 257 13.67 -12.46 -0.10
CA GLY A 257 13.41 -13.66 -0.91
C GLY A 257 13.21 -13.35 -2.40
N GLY A 258 13.28 -12.09 -2.80
CA GLY A 258 13.04 -11.65 -4.17
C GLY A 258 11.57 -11.57 -4.52
N LEU A 259 11.27 -11.83 -5.79
CA LEU A 259 9.94 -11.79 -6.38
C LEU A 259 9.41 -13.22 -6.59
N ASN A 260 8.16 -13.47 -6.23
CA ASN A 260 7.51 -14.75 -6.44
C ASN A 260 6.30 -14.59 -7.37
N ARG A 261 6.10 -15.56 -8.27
CA ARG A 261 4.87 -15.69 -9.04
C ARG A 261 4.10 -16.89 -8.50
N LEU A 262 2.93 -16.65 -7.95
CA LEU A 262 2.03 -17.66 -7.40
C LEU A 262 0.98 -18.04 -8.46
N ASN A 263 0.91 -19.30 -8.81
CA ASN A 263 -0.19 -19.85 -9.58
C ASN A 263 -1.37 -20.15 -8.64
N LEU A 264 -2.48 -19.42 -8.79
CA LEU A 264 -3.65 -19.56 -7.92
C LEU A 264 -4.47 -20.84 -8.18
N SER A 265 -4.24 -21.57 -9.27
CA SER A 265 -4.98 -22.80 -9.56
C SER A 265 -4.41 -24.03 -8.85
N ASN A 266 -3.11 -24.06 -8.57
CA ASN A 266 -2.42 -25.18 -7.92
C ASN A 266 -1.56 -24.75 -6.72
N PHE A 267 -1.53 -23.46 -6.41
CA PHE A 267 -0.80 -22.85 -5.30
C PHE A 267 0.69 -23.13 -5.29
N THR A 268 1.33 -23.14 -6.47
CA THR A 268 2.79 -23.29 -6.60
C THR A 268 3.45 -21.95 -6.85
N PHE A 269 4.67 -21.78 -6.32
CA PHE A 269 5.47 -20.57 -6.47
C PHE A 269 6.65 -20.79 -7.42
N ILE A 270 6.95 -19.77 -8.22
CA ILE A 270 8.20 -19.64 -8.96
C ILE A 270 8.89 -18.41 -8.42
N SER A 271 10.13 -18.57 -7.91
CA SER A 271 10.89 -17.49 -7.31
C SER A 271 11.93 -16.92 -8.27
N TYR A 272 12.02 -15.60 -8.31
CA TYR A 272 13.04 -14.83 -9.04
C TYR A 272 13.91 -14.12 -8.01
N ARG A 273 15.23 -14.29 -8.11
CA ARG A 273 16.19 -13.73 -7.15
C ARG A 273 17.32 -12.99 -7.84
N HIS A 274 18.00 -12.17 -7.08
CA HIS A 274 19.25 -11.56 -7.48
C HIS A 274 20.33 -12.63 -7.65
N ASP A 275 21.01 -12.59 -8.80
CA ASP A 275 22.19 -13.42 -9.09
C ASP A 275 23.25 -12.51 -9.75
N PRO A 276 24.35 -12.18 -9.07
CA PRO A 276 25.39 -11.30 -9.60
C PRO A 276 26.07 -11.85 -10.85
N ARG A 277 25.90 -13.16 -11.14
CA ARG A 277 26.43 -13.83 -12.34
C ARG A 277 25.49 -13.76 -13.54
N ARG A 278 24.24 -13.27 -13.34
CA ARG A 278 23.22 -13.17 -14.37
C ARG A 278 22.75 -11.72 -14.54
N PRO A 279 23.23 -10.99 -15.55
CA PRO A 279 22.89 -9.57 -15.76
C PRO A 279 21.38 -9.27 -15.91
N GLY A 280 20.56 -10.27 -16.26
CA GLY A 280 19.11 -10.14 -16.37
C GLY A 280 18.35 -10.57 -15.10
N SER A 281 19.03 -10.85 -13.98
CA SER A 281 18.39 -11.15 -12.70
C SER A 281 17.91 -9.89 -12.00
N LEU A 282 17.17 -10.06 -10.90
CA LEU A 282 16.78 -8.93 -10.04
C LEU A 282 18.03 -8.17 -9.54
N PHE A 283 17.88 -6.87 -9.35
CA PHE A 283 18.96 -6.04 -8.79
C PHE A 283 19.14 -6.27 -7.28
N ASP A 284 18.04 -6.52 -6.54
CA ASP A 284 17.99 -6.78 -5.10
C ASP A 284 16.86 -7.77 -4.78
N ASP A 285 17.03 -8.58 -3.74
CA ASP A 285 16.00 -9.52 -3.25
C ASP A 285 14.97 -8.87 -2.31
N ARG A 286 15.12 -7.59 -1.99
CA ARG A 286 14.18 -6.83 -1.15
C ARG A 286 13.17 -6.10 -2.02
N ILE A 287 12.04 -6.71 -2.31
CA ILE A 287 10.97 -6.11 -3.12
C ILE A 287 9.96 -5.43 -2.22
N ARG A 288 9.91 -4.09 -2.28
CA ARG A 288 9.04 -3.28 -1.42
C ARG A 288 7.73 -2.89 -2.07
N TYR A 289 7.71 -2.76 -3.38
CA TYR A 289 6.54 -2.32 -4.13
C TYR A 289 6.47 -2.97 -5.49
N LEU A 290 5.24 -3.34 -5.88
CA LEU A 290 4.91 -3.91 -7.20
C LEU A 290 3.73 -3.14 -7.79
N PHE A 291 3.75 -2.93 -9.10
CA PHE A 291 2.58 -2.47 -9.83
C PHE A 291 2.66 -2.89 -11.31
N PHE A 292 1.50 -2.96 -11.95
CA PHE A 292 1.41 -3.07 -13.40
C PHE A 292 1.14 -1.69 -14.01
N ASP A 293 1.91 -1.32 -15.04
CA ASP A 293 1.63 -0.12 -15.83
C ASP A 293 0.47 -0.36 -16.82
N SER A 294 0.01 0.70 -17.50
CA SER A 294 -1.06 0.64 -18.50
C SER A 294 -0.76 -0.28 -19.69
N LYS A 295 0.50 -0.65 -19.89
CA LYS A 295 0.96 -1.61 -20.92
C LYS A 295 1.13 -3.03 -20.36
N ILE A 296 0.63 -3.29 -19.15
CA ILE A 296 0.67 -4.58 -18.46
C ILE A 296 2.13 -5.05 -18.21
N ARG A 297 3.04 -4.11 -17.99
CA ARG A 297 4.42 -4.41 -17.60
C ARG A 297 4.54 -4.35 -16.08
N LEU A 298 5.04 -5.43 -15.48
CA LEU A 298 5.33 -5.48 -14.06
C LEU A 298 6.53 -4.59 -13.75
N SER A 299 6.33 -3.61 -12.90
CA SER A 299 7.37 -2.73 -12.36
C SER A 299 7.49 -2.93 -10.86
N PHE A 300 8.70 -2.83 -10.33
CA PHE A 300 8.97 -3.00 -8.90
C PHE A 300 10.06 -2.08 -8.41
N CYS A 301 9.99 -1.77 -7.11
CA CYS A 301 11.04 -1.08 -6.36
C CYS A 301 11.62 -2.04 -5.32
N ALA A 302 12.94 -2.06 -5.25
CA ALA A 302 13.72 -2.84 -4.29
C ALA A 302 14.31 -1.93 -3.19
#